data_2929857d681207bbc6e8334902f1d1c6
#
_entry.id   2929857d681207bbc6e8334902f1d1c6
#
_cell.length_a   1.000
_cell.length_b   1.000
_cell.length_c   1.000
_cell.angle_alpha   90.00
_cell.angle_beta   90.00
_cell.angle_gamma   90.00
#
_symmetry.space_group_name_H-M   'P 1'
#
loop_
_entity.id
_entity.type
_entity.pdbx_description
1 polymer ?
#
loop_
_entity_poly.entity_id
_entity_poly.type
_entity_poly.pdbx_seq_one_letter_code
_entity_poly.pdbx_strand_id
1 'polypeptide(L)'
;RLMQIADVFFITAVSPHFMGVRAEQIMTQFPELPPENIILGSAKDRVHFDIVLDDAIHNILDSKAEYPVLMRKPWNAKMTGLLSVNTMAEFVSLVRQIMKASTSKPEKITAPAVLALVGPSGSGKREITEALCGSKGGNTTDSIGAEQLFVRPVNYCTEPERYGHRYVSEEAFDQMNFFEKTAYAGVRYGTRKEDIQELLDQGKFAVIPVDMCGAIAMKRSFPTHIIYVARDKEKLIADIIDSDYDTEEKTLRILSIDAEKRNRKICDHVIHNDIIEGNYASGAEELRRLIATADGKNAGADPV
;
A
#
# COMPACT_ATOMS: atom_id res chain seq x y z
N ARG A 1 3.03 -21.04 9.60
CA ARG A 1 2.45 -20.55 8.31
C ARG A 1 3.54 -20.03 7.37
N LEU A 2 4.49 -19.18 7.85
CA LEU A 2 5.58 -18.68 7.00
C LEU A 2 6.50 -19.82 6.56
N MET A 3 6.95 -20.67 7.46
CA MET A 3 7.78 -21.85 7.19
C MET A 3 7.15 -22.90 6.26
N GLN A 4 5.87 -22.76 5.93
CA GLN A 4 5.20 -23.63 4.93
C GLN A 4 5.39 -23.11 3.48
N ILE A 5 5.88 -21.88 3.33
CA ILE A 5 5.99 -21.22 2.01
C ILE A 5 7.39 -20.64 1.75
N ALA A 6 8.26 -20.58 2.76
CA ALA A 6 9.61 -20.01 2.63
C ALA A 6 10.55 -20.61 3.68
N ASP A 7 11.85 -20.59 3.37
CA ASP A 7 12.90 -20.86 4.36
C ASP A 7 13.05 -19.64 5.28
N VAL A 8 12.82 -19.84 6.56
CA VAL A 8 12.80 -18.78 7.56
C VAL A 8 14.08 -18.77 8.37
N PHE A 9 14.71 -17.60 8.47
CA PHE A 9 15.89 -17.35 9.28
C PHE A 9 15.60 -16.30 10.34
N PHE A 10 16.15 -16.48 11.54
CA PHE A 10 16.19 -15.46 12.58
C PHE A 10 17.57 -14.83 12.63
N ILE A 11 17.62 -13.51 12.43
CA ILE A 11 18.85 -12.72 12.58
C ILE A 11 18.66 -11.73 13.71
N THR A 12 19.48 -11.80 14.73
CA THR A 12 19.39 -10.90 15.86
C THR A 12 20.76 -10.41 16.32
N ALA A 13 20.85 -9.08 16.53
CA ALA A 13 22.02 -8.49 17.16
C ALA A 13 22.00 -8.81 18.66
N VAL A 14 23.08 -9.42 19.12
CA VAL A 14 23.24 -9.79 20.53
C VAL A 14 24.72 -9.74 20.89
N SER A 15 25.03 -9.30 22.12
CA SER A 15 26.39 -9.35 22.66
C SER A 15 26.89 -10.80 22.68
N PRO A 16 28.18 -11.06 22.35
CA PRO A 16 28.78 -12.40 22.39
C PRO A 16 28.54 -13.16 23.70
N HIS A 17 28.49 -12.47 24.83
CA HIS A 17 28.24 -13.07 26.14
C HIS A 17 26.84 -13.68 26.31
N PHE A 18 25.87 -13.26 25.50
CA PHE A 18 24.47 -13.68 25.60
C PHE A 18 23.99 -14.50 24.40
N MET A 19 24.89 -14.86 23.47
CA MET A 19 24.50 -15.60 22.27
C MET A 19 23.85 -16.96 22.60
N GLY A 20 24.41 -17.73 23.54
CA GLY A 20 23.84 -19.02 23.95
C GLY A 20 22.42 -18.88 24.50
N VAL A 21 22.22 -17.96 25.43
CA VAL A 21 20.91 -17.69 26.03
C VAL A 21 19.90 -17.24 24.98
N ARG A 22 20.33 -16.41 24.03
CA ARG A 22 19.46 -15.92 22.94
C ARG A 22 19.07 -17.05 21.98
N ALA A 23 20.01 -17.94 21.65
CA ALA A 23 19.72 -19.11 20.82
C ALA A 23 18.69 -20.03 21.49
N GLU A 24 18.87 -20.33 22.77
CA GLU A 24 17.92 -21.14 23.55
C GLU A 24 16.53 -20.53 23.62
N GLN A 25 16.44 -19.20 23.82
CA GLN A 25 15.15 -18.48 23.80
C GLN A 25 14.44 -18.65 22.46
N ILE A 26 15.15 -18.48 21.34
CA ILE A 26 14.58 -18.61 20.00
C ILE A 26 14.11 -20.05 19.77
N MET A 27 14.95 -21.05 20.06
CA MET A 27 14.59 -22.46 19.91
C MET A 27 13.40 -22.89 20.79
N THR A 28 13.29 -22.31 21.98
CA THR A 28 12.15 -22.57 22.88
C THR A 28 10.86 -21.96 22.35
N GLN A 29 10.92 -20.74 21.81
CA GLN A 29 9.74 -20.05 21.27
C GLN A 29 9.31 -20.58 19.89
N PHE A 30 10.25 -21.07 19.11
CA PHE A 30 10.04 -21.56 17.75
C PHE A 30 10.68 -22.93 17.54
N PRO A 31 10.14 -23.99 18.17
CA PRO A 31 10.72 -25.34 18.15
C PRO A 31 10.76 -25.97 16.75
N GLU A 32 9.95 -25.45 15.81
CA GLU A 32 9.93 -25.91 14.42
C GLU A 32 11.02 -25.25 13.55
N LEU A 33 11.73 -24.21 14.08
CA LEU A 33 12.80 -23.53 13.34
C LEU A 33 14.08 -24.36 13.40
N PRO A 34 14.69 -24.71 12.25
CA PRO A 34 16.00 -25.39 12.26
C PRO A 34 17.06 -24.55 13.00
N PRO A 35 17.84 -25.13 13.91
CA PRO A 35 18.87 -24.39 14.66
C PRO A 35 19.89 -23.66 13.75
N GLU A 36 20.22 -24.24 12.60
CA GLU A 36 21.10 -23.66 11.59
C GLU A 36 20.55 -22.37 10.95
N ASN A 37 19.25 -22.14 11.06
CA ASN A 37 18.59 -20.91 10.58
C ASN A 37 18.63 -19.78 11.62
N ILE A 38 19.36 -19.94 12.73
CA ILE A 38 19.54 -18.89 13.73
C ILE A 38 20.91 -18.24 13.53
N ILE A 39 20.92 -16.96 13.16
CA ILE A 39 22.13 -16.16 12.94
C ILE A 39 22.23 -15.11 14.04
N LEU A 40 23.28 -15.18 14.85
CA LEU A 40 23.53 -14.25 15.94
C LEU A 40 24.70 -13.34 15.59
N GLY A 41 24.44 -12.03 15.53
CA GLY A 41 25.46 -11.04 15.23
C GLY A 41 24.88 -9.70 14.80
N SER A 42 25.70 -8.65 14.81
CA SER A 42 25.27 -7.27 14.47
C SER A 42 25.38 -6.94 12.96
N ALA A 43 26.14 -7.70 12.19
CA ALA A 43 26.41 -7.42 10.78
C ALA A 43 25.27 -7.97 9.86
N LYS A 44 24.04 -7.52 10.10
CA LYS A 44 22.86 -7.96 9.35
C LYS A 44 22.93 -7.57 7.87
N ASP A 45 23.60 -6.48 7.54
CA ASP A 45 23.84 -5.96 6.20
C ASP A 45 24.71 -6.87 5.31
N ARG A 46 25.42 -7.82 5.91
CA ARG A 46 26.30 -8.75 5.18
C ARG A 46 25.63 -10.04 4.74
N VAL A 47 24.42 -10.29 5.22
CA VAL A 47 23.67 -11.49 4.85
C VAL A 47 22.63 -11.15 3.79
N HIS A 48 22.59 -11.98 2.75
CA HIS A 48 21.66 -11.80 1.63
C HIS A 48 20.46 -12.71 1.79
N PHE A 49 19.27 -12.11 1.72
CA PHE A 49 17.99 -12.80 1.72
C PHE A 49 17.12 -12.20 0.62
N ASP A 50 16.15 -12.95 0.13
CA ASP A 50 15.16 -12.40 -0.79
C ASP A 50 14.29 -11.36 -0.06
N ILE A 51 13.87 -11.66 1.16
CA ILE A 51 13.00 -10.82 1.96
C ILE A 51 13.56 -10.68 3.38
N VAL A 52 13.66 -9.45 3.88
CA VAL A 52 14.04 -9.16 5.28
C VAL A 52 12.90 -8.40 5.94
N LEU A 53 12.54 -8.78 7.17
CA LEU A 53 11.60 -8.06 8.04
C LEU A 53 12.35 -7.57 9.27
N ASP A 54 12.32 -6.26 9.51
CA ASP A 54 12.91 -5.64 10.70
C ASP A 54 12.08 -4.41 11.11
N ASP A 55 12.12 -3.99 12.36
CA ASP A 55 11.44 -2.79 12.86
C ASP A 55 12.37 -1.58 13.00
N ALA A 56 13.66 -1.78 12.83
CA ALA A 56 14.66 -0.72 12.84
C ALA A 56 14.91 -0.18 11.43
N ILE A 57 14.64 1.10 11.24
CA ILE A 57 14.74 1.78 9.93
C ILE A 57 16.14 1.60 9.31
N HIS A 58 17.21 1.75 10.10
CA HIS A 58 18.58 1.61 9.60
C HIS A 58 18.84 0.19 9.04
N ASN A 59 18.33 -0.87 9.68
CA ASN A 59 18.46 -2.22 9.18
C ASN A 59 17.77 -2.42 7.82
N ILE A 60 16.66 -1.72 7.58
CA ILE A 60 15.92 -1.77 6.32
C ILE A 60 16.64 -0.96 5.24
N LEU A 61 17.15 0.22 5.56
CA LEU A 61 17.85 1.07 4.59
C LEU A 61 19.19 0.46 4.16
N ASP A 62 19.92 -0.16 5.08
CA ASP A 62 21.23 -0.80 4.81
C ASP A 62 21.08 -2.22 4.25
N SER A 63 19.88 -2.79 4.25
CA SER A 63 19.62 -4.15 3.80
C SER A 63 19.90 -4.32 2.30
N LYS A 64 20.57 -5.42 1.97
CA LYS A 64 20.80 -5.89 0.59
C LYS A 64 19.74 -6.86 0.09
N ALA A 65 18.69 -7.12 0.89
CA ALA A 65 17.57 -7.94 0.46
C ALA A 65 16.88 -7.33 -0.78
N GLU A 66 16.32 -8.18 -1.64
CA GLU A 66 15.52 -7.70 -2.76
C GLU A 66 14.26 -6.97 -2.26
N TYR A 67 13.65 -7.47 -1.18
CA TYR A 67 12.46 -6.88 -0.53
C TYR A 67 12.72 -6.62 0.95
N PRO A 68 13.33 -5.47 1.32
CA PRO A 68 13.44 -5.04 2.70
C PRO A 68 12.07 -4.52 3.18
N VAL A 69 11.53 -5.11 4.25
CA VAL A 69 10.19 -4.83 4.78
C VAL A 69 10.27 -4.28 6.19
N LEU A 70 9.69 -3.11 6.42
CA LEU A 70 9.62 -2.48 7.74
C LEU A 70 8.40 -2.99 8.51
N MET A 71 8.60 -3.58 9.68
CA MET A 71 7.54 -3.82 10.64
C MET A 71 7.17 -2.50 11.32
N ARG A 72 5.95 -2.00 11.09
CA ARG A 72 5.46 -0.76 11.69
C ARG A 72 5.36 -0.86 13.20
N LYS A 73 5.91 0.15 13.86
CA LYS A 73 5.91 0.35 15.30
C LYS A 73 5.77 1.84 15.63
N PRO A 74 5.37 2.24 16.85
CA PRO A 74 5.24 3.66 17.20
C PRO A 74 6.48 4.50 16.93
N TRP A 75 7.69 3.93 17.13
CA TRP A 75 8.95 4.64 16.94
C TRP A 75 9.38 4.86 15.49
N ASN A 76 8.78 4.13 14.55
CA ASN A 76 9.07 4.29 13.12
C ASN A 76 7.86 4.79 12.30
N ALA A 77 6.80 5.26 12.96
CA ALA A 77 5.53 5.63 12.33
C ALA A 77 5.66 6.79 11.32
N LYS A 78 6.62 7.70 11.52
CA LYS A 78 6.87 8.84 10.62
C LYS A 78 7.52 8.43 9.30
N MET A 79 8.17 7.26 9.24
CA MET A 79 8.83 6.82 8.00
C MET A 79 7.81 6.40 6.97
N THR A 80 7.83 7.04 5.81
CA THR A 80 6.94 6.75 4.68
C THR A 80 7.71 6.18 3.50
N GLY A 81 7.00 5.59 2.53
CA GLY A 81 7.58 5.11 1.28
C GLY A 81 8.33 3.78 1.34
N LEU A 82 8.65 3.24 2.53
CA LEU A 82 9.21 1.90 2.66
C LEU A 82 8.12 0.84 2.55
N LEU A 83 8.46 -0.28 1.92
CA LEU A 83 7.62 -1.47 1.97
C LEU A 83 7.44 -1.87 3.43
N SER A 84 6.21 -1.90 3.90
CA SER A 84 5.95 -2.07 5.34
C SER A 84 4.69 -2.87 5.62
N VAL A 85 4.62 -3.42 6.83
CA VAL A 85 3.47 -4.17 7.34
C VAL A 85 3.24 -3.82 8.82
N ASN A 86 1.99 -3.90 9.29
CA ASN A 86 1.66 -3.67 10.69
C ASN A 86 1.67 -4.94 11.52
N THR A 87 1.45 -6.10 10.88
CA THR A 87 1.31 -7.39 11.56
C THR A 87 2.05 -8.51 10.83
N MET A 88 2.38 -9.58 11.56
CA MET A 88 2.93 -10.80 10.95
C MET A 88 1.96 -11.44 9.95
N ALA A 89 0.66 -11.28 10.14
CA ALA A 89 -0.32 -11.81 9.19
C ALA A 89 -0.28 -11.05 7.86
N GLU A 90 -0.07 -9.74 7.88
CA GLU A 90 0.18 -8.93 6.68
C GLU A 90 1.51 -9.30 6.03
N PHE A 91 2.55 -9.55 6.83
CA PHE A 91 3.84 -10.02 6.30
C PHE A 91 3.70 -11.33 5.51
N VAL A 92 2.98 -12.32 6.05
CA VAL A 92 2.71 -13.58 5.32
C VAL A 92 1.95 -13.32 4.01
N SER A 93 1.00 -12.38 4.01
CA SER A 93 0.26 -11.99 2.81
C SER A 93 1.14 -11.31 1.79
N LEU A 94 2.05 -10.44 2.23
CA LEU A 94 3.05 -9.78 1.39
C LEU A 94 4.00 -10.80 0.74
N VAL A 95 4.52 -11.77 1.50
CA VAL A 95 5.38 -12.84 0.97
C VAL A 95 4.66 -13.59 -0.15
N ARG A 96 3.39 -13.98 0.05
CA ARG A 96 2.58 -14.61 -0.99
C ARG A 96 2.38 -13.74 -2.22
N GLN A 97 2.19 -12.43 -2.02
CA GLN A 97 2.08 -11.48 -3.13
C GLN A 97 3.37 -11.38 -3.94
N ILE A 98 4.52 -11.34 -3.28
CA ILE A 98 5.85 -11.34 -3.92
C ILE A 98 6.02 -12.62 -4.76
N MET A 99 5.72 -13.79 -4.19
CA MET A 99 5.80 -15.06 -4.90
C MET A 99 4.86 -15.10 -6.11
N LYS A 100 3.62 -14.63 -5.96
CA LYS A 100 2.65 -14.55 -7.06
C LYS A 100 3.13 -13.63 -8.17
N ALA A 101 3.60 -12.43 -7.83
CA ALA A 101 4.07 -11.44 -8.80
C ALA A 101 5.24 -11.96 -9.62
N SER A 102 6.12 -12.79 -9.02
CA SER A 102 7.24 -13.41 -9.72
C SER A 102 6.82 -14.47 -10.75
N THR A 103 5.59 -14.99 -10.69
CA THR A 103 5.12 -16.09 -11.53
C THR A 103 3.97 -15.74 -12.48
N SER A 104 3.28 -14.62 -12.26
CA SER A 104 2.04 -14.27 -12.97
C SER A 104 2.28 -13.21 -14.05
N LYS A 105 1.63 -13.37 -15.21
CA LYS A 105 1.46 -12.29 -16.19
C LYS A 105 0.30 -11.40 -15.76
N PRO A 106 0.35 -10.08 -16.06
CA PRO A 106 -0.77 -9.20 -15.78
C PRO A 106 -2.01 -9.65 -16.59
N GLU A 107 -3.07 -10.02 -15.87
CA GLU A 107 -4.36 -10.35 -16.47
C GLU A 107 -5.29 -9.14 -16.44
N LYS A 108 -6.24 -9.06 -17.38
CA LYS A 108 -7.27 -8.03 -17.33
C LYS A 108 -8.16 -8.23 -16.09
N ILE A 109 -8.62 -7.10 -15.56
CA ILE A 109 -9.53 -7.09 -14.41
C ILE A 109 -10.95 -7.32 -14.93
N THR A 110 -11.54 -8.46 -14.58
CA THR A 110 -12.80 -8.92 -15.15
C THR A 110 -13.99 -8.87 -14.19
N ALA A 111 -13.75 -8.61 -12.91
CA ALA A 111 -14.77 -8.59 -11.88
C ALA A 111 -14.60 -7.41 -10.94
N PRO A 112 -15.69 -6.91 -10.30
CA PRO A 112 -15.64 -5.86 -9.30
C PRO A 112 -14.61 -6.14 -8.22
N ALA A 113 -13.77 -5.14 -7.94
CA ALA A 113 -12.66 -5.26 -7.01
C ALA A 113 -12.27 -3.89 -6.43
N VAL A 114 -11.48 -3.92 -5.40
CA VAL A 114 -10.73 -2.74 -4.94
C VAL A 114 -9.56 -2.50 -5.89
N LEU A 115 -9.45 -1.29 -6.42
CA LEU A 115 -8.31 -0.81 -7.20
C LEU A 115 -7.43 0.02 -6.26
N ALA A 116 -6.46 -0.63 -5.63
CA ALA A 116 -5.54 0.00 -4.70
C ALA A 116 -4.42 0.70 -5.46
N LEU A 117 -4.48 2.04 -5.57
CA LEU A 117 -3.46 2.83 -6.26
C LEU A 117 -2.28 3.09 -5.32
N VAL A 118 -1.12 2.56 -5.66
CA VAL A 118 0.13 2.74 -4.91
C VAL A 118 1.18 3.44 -5.78
N GLY A 119 2.21 4.00 -5.16
CA GLY A 119 3.31 4.66 -5.85
C GLY A 119 3.76 5.93 -5.14
N PRO A 120 4.85 6.56 -5.59
CA PRO A 120 5.48 7.70 -4.92
C PRO A 120 4.53 8.88 -4.70
N SER A 121 4.88 9.71 -3.72
CA SER A 121 4.23 11.01 -3.57
C SER A 121 4.38 11.82 -4.87
N GLY A 122 3.31 12.48 -5.30
CA GLY A 122 3.33 13.22 -6.58
C GLY A 122 3.12 12.36 -7.84
N SER A 123 2.93 11.04 -7.73
CA SER A 123 2.67 10.20 -8.92
C SER A 123 1.28 10.39 -9.55
N GLY A 124 0.39 11.17 -8.92
CA GLY A 124 -0.93 11.48 -9.47
C GLY A 124 -2.03 10.50 -9.07
N LYS A 125 -1.86 9.73 -8.00
CA LYS A 125 -2.88 8.79 -7.49
C LYS A 125 -4.22 9.44 -7.19
N ARG A 126 -4.17 10.64 -6.57
CA ARG A 126 -5.37 11.40 -6.23
C ARG A 126 -6.08 11.91 -7.48
N GLU A 127 -5.33 12.47 -8.38
CA GLU A 127 -5.82 13.04 -9.64
C GLU A 127 -6.44 11.94 -10.52
N ILE A 128 -5.82 10.76 -10.61
CA ILE A 128 -6.41 9.59 -11.29
C ILE A 128 -7.73 9.18 -10.62
N THR A 129 -7.77 9.17 -9.28
CA THR A 129 -9.01 8.85 -8.55
C THR A 129 -10.11 9.86 -8.87
N GLU A 130 -9.80 11.15 -8.88
CA GLU A 130 -10.75 12.22 -9.21
C GLU A 130 -11.22 12.14 -10.66
N ALA A 131 -10.32 11.82 -11.61
CA ALA A 131 -10.66 11.64 -13.02
C ALA A 131 -11.55 10.42 -13.30
N LEU A 132 -11.43 9.37 -12.48
CA LEU A 132 -12.25 8.16 -12.59
C LEU A 132 -13.61 8.29 -11.90
N CYS A 133 -13.61 8.87 -10.69
CA CYS A 133 -14.77 8.91 -9.80
C CYS A 133 -15.55 10.23 -9.86
N GLY A 134 -15.06 11.22 -10.63
CA GLY A 134 -15.60 12.58 -10.68
C GLY A 134 -15.04 13.47 -9.57
N SER A 135 -14.90 14.77 -9.89
CA SER A 135 -14.32 15.80 -9.01
C SER A 135 -15.19 16.15 -7.80
N LYS A 136 -16.42 15.70 -7.73
CA LYS A 136 -17.25 15.85 -6.56
C LYS A 136 -16.83 14.75 -5.57
N GLY A 137 -15.96 15.10 -4.65
CA GLY A 137 -15.78 14.40 -3.37
C GLY A 137 -17.11 14.39 -2.64
N GLY A 138 -18.10 13.75 -3.26
CA GLY A 138 -19.43 13.62 -2.72
C GLY A 138 -19.41 12.60 -1.60
N ASN A 139 -19.66 13.07 -0.40
CA ASN A 139 -20.04 12.31 0.77
C ASN A 139 -21.38 11.56 0.57
N THR A 140 -21.70 11.07 -0.62
CA THR A 140 -23.02 10.53 -0.88
C THR A 140 -22.94 9.20 -1.62
N THR A 141 -23.08 8.12 -0.87
CA THR A 141 -23.73 6.90 -1.37
C THR A 141 -25.12 7.22 -1.97
N ASP A 142 -25.72 8.33 -1.59
CA ASP A 142 -27.06 8.75 -1.97
C ASP A 142 -27.18 9.34 -3.39
N SER A 143 -26.06 9.57 -4.09
CA SER A 143 -26.04 10.20 -5.43
C SER A 143 -25.15 9.49 -6.45
N ILE A 144 -24.75 8.24 -6.19
CA ILE A 144 -23.97 7.46 -7.17
C ILE A 144 -24.92 7.04 -8.28
N GLY A 145 -24.79 7.65 -9.47
CA GLY A 145 -25.58 7.24 -10.65
C GLY A 145 -25.38 5.74 -10.93
N ALA A 146 -26.41 5.06 -11.36
CA ALA A 146 -26.38 3.62 -11.68
C ALA A 146 -25.28 3.27 -12.70
N GLU A 147 -24.90 4.23 -13.55
CA GLU A 147 -23.89 4.09 -14.60
C GLU A 147 -22.43 4.29 -14.13
N GLN A 148 -22.20 4.80 -12.90
CA GLN A 148 -20.86 5.07 -12.42
C GLN A 148 -20.15 3.78 -12.00
N LEU A 149 -19.20 3.32 -12.82
CA LEU A 149 -18.45 2.07 -12.61
C LEU A 149 -17.36 2.20 -11.55
N PHE A 150 -16.70 3.38 -11.47
CA PHE A 150 -15.60 3.66 -10.54
C PHE A 150 -16.10 4.58 -9.43
N VAL A 151 -15.88 4.18 -8.18
CA VAL A 151 -16.33 4.93 -7.01
C VAL A 151 -15.22 5.02 -5.97
N ARG A 152 -15.06 6.21 -5.40
CA ARG A 152 -14.22 6.39 -4.22
C ARG A 152 -15.06 6.09 -2.98
N PRO A 153 -14.69 5.12 -2.12
CA PRO A 153 -15.38 4.87 -0.85
C PRO A 153 -15.40 6.12 0.04
N VAL A 154 -16.41 6.21 0.88
CA VAL A 154 -16.52 7.30 1.85
C VAL A 154 -15.37 7.23 2.85
N ASN A 155 -14.69 8.34 3.04
CA ASN A 155 -13.71 8.49 4.11
C ASN A 155 -14.32 9.32 5.24
N TYR A 156 -14.29 8.78 6.45
CA TYR A 156 -14.83 9.39 7.64
C TYR A 156 -13.75 10.15 8.40
N CYS A 157 -14.12 11.23 9.08
CA CYS A 157 -13.21 11.94 9.97
C CYS A 157 -13.94 12.51 11.20
N THR A 158 -13.18 12.80 12.26
CA THR A 158 -13.68 13.40 13.50
C THR A 158 -13.59 14.93 13.52
N GLU A 159 -13.24 15.57 12.41
CA GLU A 159 -13.22 17.03 12.25
C GLU A 159 -14.42 17.49 11.42
N PRO A 160 -15.29 18.37 11.97
CA PRO A 160 -16.39 18.95 11.21
C PRO A 160 -15.90 19.72 9.98
N GLU A 161 -16.72 19.73 8.93
CA GLU A 161 -16.51 20.52 7.70
C GLU A 161 -15.22 20.19 6.92
N ARG A 162 -14.57 19.06 7.20
CA ARG A 162 -13.40 18.61 6.44
C ARG A 162 -13.79 18.23 5.02
N TYR A 163 -13.28 18.97 4.04
CA TYR A 163 -13.59 18.72 2.63
C TYR A 163 -13.27 17.28 2.20
N GLY A 164 -14.22 16.63 1.54
CA GLY A 164 -14.07 15.28 1.02
C GLY A 164 -14.13 14.15 2.07
N HIS A 165 -14.56 14.47 3.31
CA HIS A 165 -14.73 13.51 4.39
C HIS A 165 -16.13 13.61 4.99
N ARG A 166 -16.63 12.50 5.51
CA ARG A 166 -17.88 12.47 6.29
C ARG A 166 -17.54 12.62 7.76
N TYR A 167 -18.05 13.69 8.37
CA TYR A 167 -17.90 13.90 9.80
C TYR A 167 -18.64 12.84 10.61
N VAL A 168 -17.99 12.35 11.68
CA VAL A 168 -18.61 11.55 12.75
C VAL A 168 -18.02 11.96 14.10
N SER A 169 -18.80 11.83 15.18
CA SER A 169 -18.26 12.10 16.52
C SER A 169 -17.19 11.06 16.90
N GLU A 170 -16.35 11.38 17.89
CA GLU A 170 -15.33 10.47 18.41
C GLU A 170 -15.95 9.14 18.89
N GLU A 171 -17.10 9.21 19.59
CA GLU A 171 -17.81 8.04 20.09
C GLU A 171 -18.36 7.18 18.94
N ALA A 172 -18.93 7.81 17.91
CA ALA A 172 -19.42 7.12 16.74
C ALA A 172 -18.25 6.48 15.97
N PHE A 173 -17.10 7.19 15.85
CA PHE A 173 -15.91 6.68 15.22
C PHE A 173 -15.38 5.41 15.91
N ASP A 174 -15.42 5.34 17.24
CA ASP A 174 -14.98 4.17 18.01
C ASP A 174 -15.87 2.94 17.80
N GLN A 175 -17.15 3.15 17.53
CA GLN A 175 -18.11 2.07 17.28
C GLN A 175 -18.09 1.55 15.84
N MET A 176 -17.47 2.30 14.91
CA MET A 176 -17.41 1.92 13.50
C MET A 176 -16.30 0.88 13.21
N ASN A 177 -16.59 -0.05 12.32
CA ASN A 177 -15.66 -1.06 11.85
C ASN A 177 -14.86 -0.53 10.65
N PHE A 178 -13.77 0.17 10.92
CA PHE A 178 -12.91 0.69 9.88
C PHE A 178 -11.93 -0.37 9.37
N PHE A 179 -11.71 -0.34 8.08
CA PHE A 179 -10.63 -1.09 7.44
C PHE A 179 -9.26 -0.54 7.87
N GLU A 180 -9.11 0.79 7.81
CA GLU A 180 -7.92 1.53 8.18
C GLU A 180 -8.32 2.69 9.11
N LYS A 181 -7.53 2.89 10.15
CA LYS A 181 -7.64 4.03 11.06
C LYS A 181 -6.30 4.76 11.08
N THR A 182 -6.32 6.03 10.79
CA THR A 182 -5.18 6.93 10.94
C THR A 182 -5.55 8.13 11.80
N ALA A 183 -4.56 8.73 12.44
CA ALA A 183 -4.72 9.98 13.18
C ALA A 183 -3.63 10.96 12.73
N TYR A 184 -4.03 12.18 12.43
CA TYR A 184 -3.11 13.27 12.07
C TYR A 184 -3.60 14.58 12.68
N ALA A 185 -2.72 15.29 13.36
CA ALA A 185 -3.01 16.57 14.03
C ALA A 185 -4.25 16.52 14.95
N GLY A 186 -4.46 15.40 15.66
CA GLY A 186 -5.61 15.23 16.55
C GLY A 186 -6.92 14.81 15.86
N VAL A 187 -6.96 14.76 14.55
CA VAL A 187 -8.12 14.31 13.76
C VAL A 187 -7.95 12.85 13.39
N ARG A 188 -9.00 12.05 13.54
CA ARG A 188 -9.02 10.62 13.16
C ARG A 188 -9.71 10.44 11.83
N TYR A 189 -9.19 9.52 11.03
CA TYR A 189 -9.69 9.19 9.68
C TYR A 189 -9.87 7.69 9.53
N GLY A 190 -10.84 7.30 8.72
CA GLY A 190 -11.03 5.89 8.42
C GLY A 190 -12.02 5.62 7.28
N THR A 191 -11.83 4.49 6.61
CA THR A 191 -12.75 3.96 5.60
C THR A 191 -13.40 2.70 6.15
N ARG A 192 -14.73 2.61 6.11
CA ARG A 192 -15.48 1.46 6.63
C ARG A 192 -15.38 0.27 5.68
N LYS A 193 -15.31 -0.92 6.27
CA LYS A 193 -15.32 -2.18 5.50
C LYS A 193 -16.64 -2.38 4.77
N GLU A 194 -17.73 -2.04 5.42
CA GLU A 194 -19.09 -2.17 4.90
C GLU A 194 -19.30 -1.34 3.64
N ASP A 195 -18.79 -0.08 3.62
CA ASP A 195 -18.92 0.81 2.46
C ASP A 195 -18.15 0.26 1.24
N ILE A 196 -17.00 -0.36 1.46
CA ILE A 196 -16.24 -1.00 0.38
C ILE A 196 -17.01 -2.23 -0.14
N GLN A 197 -17.51 -3.08 0.77
CA GLN A 197 -18.24 -4.29 0.40
C GLN A 197 -19.53 -3.95 -0.38
N GLU A 198 -20.27 -2.95 0.06
CA GLU A 198 -21.48 -2.50 -0.62
C GLU A 198 -21.21 -2.05 -2.06
N LEU A 199 -20.11 -1.34 -2.31
CA LEU A 199 -19.72 -0.96 -3.67
C LEU A 199 -19.43 -2.19 -4.53
N LEU A 200 -18.71 -3.18 -4.01
CA LEU A 200 -18.40 -4.41 -4.72
C LEU A 200 -19.66 -5.22 -5.03
N ASP A 201 -20.59 -5.30 -4.09
CA ASP A 201 -21.88 -6.00 -4.25
C ASP A 201 -22.78 -5.32 -5.29
N GLN A 202 -22.63 -3.99 -5.48
CA GLN A 202 -23.28 -3.22 -6.55
C GLN A 202 -22.60 -3.37 -7.91
N GLY A 203 -21.58 -4.20 -8.04
CA GLY A 203 -20.85 -4.39 -9.29
C GLY A 203 -19.85 -3.28 -9.61
N LYS A 204 -19.47 -2.42 -8.65
CA LYS A 204 -18.61 -1.26 -8.83
C LYS A 204 -17.17 -1.56 -8.44
N PHE A 205 -16.25 -0.77 -8.98
CA PHE A 205 -14.85 -0.78 -8.59
C PHE A 205 -14.59 0.31 -7.54
N ALA A 206 -14.07 -0.09 -6.38
CA ALA A 206 -13.67 0.84 -5.33
C ALA A 206 -12.23 1.34 -5.59
N VAL A 207 -12.07 2.62 -5.98
CA VAL A 207 -10.74 3.20 -6.27
C VAL A 207 -10.20 3.89 -5.03
N ILE A 208 -9.07 3.40 -4.53
CA ILE A 208 -8.51 3.85 -3.23
C ILE A 208 -7.01 4.12 -3.36
N PRO A 209 -6.57 5.40 -3.29
CA PRO A 209 -5.16 5.72 -3.15
C PRO A 209 -4.67 5.36 -1.75
N VAL A 210 -3.68 4.47 -1.67
CA VAL A 210 -3.11 3.97 -0.40
C VAL A 210 -1.61 3.78 -0.52
N ASP A 211 -0.94 3.53 0.60
CA ASP A 211 0.41 3.00 0.59
C ASP A 211 0.40 1.47 0.38
N MET A 212 1.59 0.88 0.22
CA MET A 212 1.69 -0.56 -0.01
C MET A 212 1.19 -1.38 1.19
N CYS A 213 1.36 -0.87 2.40
CA CYS A 213 0.87 -1.53 3.61
C CYS A 213 -0.66 -1.64 3.59
N GLY A 214 -1.34 -0.53 3.29
CA GLY A 214 -2.79 -0.49 3.12
C GLY A 214 -3.28 -1.41 2.00
N ALA A 215 -2.59 -1.41 0.85
CA ALA A 215 -2.94 -2.27 -0.28
C ALA A 215 -2.84 -3.77 0.07
N ILE A 216 -1.79 -4.18 0.77
CA ILE A 216 -1.64 -5.56 1.26
C ILE A 216 -2.72 -5.94 2.27
N ALA A 217 -3.06 -5.02 3.17
CA ALA A 217 -4.14 -5.25 4.13
C ALA A 217 -5.50 -5.38 3.42
N MET A 218 -5.79 -4.56 2.39
CA MET A 218 -7.00 -4.67 1.57
C MET A 218 -7.11 -6.03 0.88
N LYS A 219 -6.01 -6.52 0.32
CA LYS A 219 -5.96 -7.82 -0.37
C LYS A 219 -6.34 -9.02 0.51
N ARG A 220 -6.26 -8.86 1.83
CA ARG A 220 -6.69 -9.88 2.81
C ARG A 220 -8.19 -9.88 3.06
N SER A 221 -8.85 -8.76 2.81
CA SER A 221 -10.26 -8.55 3.17
C SER A 221 -11.18 -8.50 1.95
N PHE A 222 -10.66 -8.10 0.79
CA PHE A 222 -11.43 -7.88 -0.42
C PHE A 222 -10.71 -8.42 -1.66
N PRO A 223 -11.43 -8.76 -2.74
CA PRO A 223 -10.85 -8.88 -4.07
C PRO A 223 -10.14 -7.55 -4.40
N THR A 224 -8.81 -7.58 -4.56
CA THR A 224 -8.02 -6.35 -4.69
C THR A 224 -6.96 -6.51 -5.75
N HIS A 225 -6.87 -5.53 -6.64
CA HIS A 225 -5.75 -5.36 -7.55
C HIS A 225 -4.89 -4.19 -7.08
N ILE A 226 -3.61 -4.46 -6.88
CA ILE A 226 -2.61 -3.46 -6.51
C ILE A 226 -2.06 -2.88 -7.80
N ILE A 227 -2.25 -1.58 -8.00
CA ILE A 227 -1.89 -0.88 -9.22
C ILE A 227 -0.83 0.16 -8.91
N TYR A 228 0.36 -0.04 -9.46
CA TYR A 228 1.46 0.91 -9.31
C TYR A 228 1.31 2.06 -10.29
N VAL A 229 1.26 3.28 -9.79
CA VAL A 229 1.23 4.51 -10.59
C VAL A 229 2.67 4.98 -10.79
N ALA A 230 3.21 4.71 -11.98
CA ALA A 230 4.55 5.11 -12.37
C ALA A 230 4.56 6.54 -12.90
N ARG A 231 5.58 7.31 -12.54
CA ARG A 231 5.88 8.64 -13.08
C ARG A 231 7.39 8.84 -13.15
N ASP A 232 7.81 9.71 -14.02
CA ASP A 232 9.22 10.07 -14.17
C ASP A 232 9.83 10.59 -12.86
N LYS A 233 11.04 10.10 -12.51
CA LYS A 233 11.70 10.43 -11.23
C LYS A 233 12.09 11.89 -11.13
N GLU A 234 12.56 12.48 -12.23
CA GLU A 234 13.03 13.87 -12.23
C GLU A 234 11.85 14.82 -12.01
N LYS A 235 10.72 14.53 -12.66
CA LYS A 235 9.47 15.27 -12.45
C LYS A 235 8.95 15.14 -11.01
N LEU A 236 9.00 13.92 -10.42
CA LEU A 236 8.61 13.72 -9.02
C LEU A 236 9.48 14.56 -8.06
N ILE A 237 10.79 14.56 -8.27
CA ILE A 237 11.72 15.34 -7.44
C ILE A 237 11.45 16.83 -7.58
N ALA A 238 11.25 17.32 -8.81
CA ALA A 238 10.95 18.74 -9.06
C ALA A 238 9.67 19.16 -8.31
N ASP A 239 8.58 18.39 -8.44
CA ASP A 239 7.31 18.70 -7.78
C ASP A 239 7.42 18.65 -6.24
N ILE A 240 8.23 17.75 -5.67
CA ILE A 240 8.46 17.69 -4.22
C ILE A 240 9.26 18.93 -3.76
N ILE A 241 10.26 19.34 -4.53
CA ILE A 241 11.06 20.54 -4.22
C ILE A 241 10.18 21.79 -4.25
N ASP A 242 9.32 21.93 -5.23
CA ASP A 242 8.42 23.07 -5.44
C ASP A 242 7.20 23.09 -4.49
N SER A 243 6.94 22.00 -3.77
CA SER A 243 5.82 21.91 -2.83
C SER A 243 6.03 22.74 -1.57
N ASP A 244 4.95 23.01 -0.83
CA ASP A 244 4.96 23.71 0.46
C ASP A 244 5.37 22.81 1.66
N TYR A 245 5.85 21.59 1.43
CA TYR A 245 6.34 20.72 2.49
C TYR A 245 7.57 21.30 3.17
N ASP A 246 7.74 21.03 4.46
CA ASP A 246 8.97 21.36 5.15
C ASP A 246 10.17 20.55 4.64
N THR A 247 11.38 20.97 5.02
CA THR A 247 12.63 20.35 4.54
C THR A 247 12.75 18.87 4.95
N GLU A 248 12.30 18.52 6.16
CA GLU A 248 12.34 17.12 6.63
C GLU A 248 11.41 16.24 5.80
N GLU A 249 10.19 16.70 5.57
CA GLU A 249 9.20 15.98 4.77
C GLU A 249 9.63 15.85 3.30
N LYS A 250 10.17 16.92 2.68
CA LYS A 250 10.75 16.87 1.32
C LYS A 250 11.85 15.83 1.23
N THR A 251 12.76 15.81 2.19
CA THR A 251 13.89 14.88 2.25
C THR A 251 13.38 13.43 2.33
N LEU A 252 12.47 13.13 3.25
CA LEU A 252 11.89 11.79 3.42
C LEU A 252 11.18 11.31 2.14
N ARG A 253 10.42 12.19 1.49
CA ARG A 253 9.71 11.86 0.24
C ARG A 253 10.67 11.58 -0.91
N ILE A 254 11.74 12.35 -1.07
CA ILE A 254 12.76 12.11 -2.11
C ILE A 254 13.49 10.79 -1.85
N LEU A 255 13.90 10.53 -0.62
CA LEU A 255 14.56 9.28 -0.25
C LEU A 255 13.67 8.05 -0.45
N SER A 256 12.37 8.20 -0.30
CA SER A 256 11.42 7.09 -0.48
C SER A 256 11.18 6.70 -1.94
N ILE A 257 11.44 7.58 -2.92
CA ILE A 257 11.13 7.34 -4.34
C ILE A 257 11.74 6.02 -4.83
N ASP A 258 13.02 5.77 -4.57
CA ASP A 258 13.70 4.58 -5.05
C ASP A 258 13.22 3.30 -4.33
N ALA A 259 12.88 3.41 -3.05
CA ALA A 259 12.28 2.32 -2.29
C ALA A 259 10.88 1.98 -2.83
N GLU A 260 10.05 3.00 -3.06
CA GLU A 260 8.72 2.82 -3.63
C GLU A 260 8.75 2.28 -5.06
N LYS A 261 9.75 2.66 -5.87
CA LYS A 261 9.94 2.12 -7.22
C LYS A 261 10.16 0.60 -7.22
N ARG A 262 10.80 0.04 -6.19
CA ARG A 262 10.95 -1.42 -6.06
C ARG A 262 9.60 -2.11 -5.87
N ASN A 263 8.62 -1.46 -5.24
CA ASN A 263 7.28 -1.99 -5.02
C ASN A 263 6.54 -2.27 -6.33
N ARG A 264 6.93 -1.64 -7.44
CA ARG A 264 6.40 -1.93 -8.78
C ARG A 264 6.42 -3.43 -9.12
N LYS A 265 7.46 -4.15 -8.69
CA LYS A 265 7.65 -5.58 -8.99
C LYS A 265 6.60 -6.48 -8.33
N ILE A 266 6.00 -6.03 -7.23
CA ILE A 266 5.03 -6.82 -6.45
C ILE A 266 3.58 -6.38 -6.67
N CYS A 267 3.35 -5.38 -7.51
CA CYS A 267 2.01 -4.95 -7.89
C CYS A 267 1.42 -5.85 -8.97
N ASP A 268 0.10 -5.97 -9.00
CA ASP A 268 -0.59 -6.76 -10.02
C ASP A 268 -0.55 -6.07 -11.39
N HIS A 269 -0.57 -4.72 -11.39
CA HIS A 269 -0.51 -3.91 -12.62
C HIS A 269 0.36 -2.67 -12.42
N VAL A 270 0.83 -2.13 -13.54
CA VAL A 270 1.54 -0.84 -13.58
C VAL A 270 0.87 0.03 -14.60
N ILE A 271 0.56 1.26 -14.23
CA ILE A 271 0.08 2.31 -15.14
C ILE A 271 1.05 3.48 -15.13
N HIS A 272 1.15 4.20 -16.24
CA HIS A 272 2.01 5.37 -16.38
C HIS A 272 1.16 6.63 -16.34
N ASN A 273 1.55 7.57 -15.51
CA ASN A 273 0.87 8.85 -15.38
C ASN A 273 1.81 9.97 -15.83
N ASP A 274 1.88 10.14 -17.15
CA ASP A 274 2.61 11.26 -17.74
C ASP A 274 1.68 12.49 -17.73
N ILE A 275 2.00 13.44 -16.85
CA ILE A 275 1.30 14.71 -16.78
C ILE A 275 1.81 15.57 -17.94
N ILE A 276 0.96 15.74 -18.95
CA ILE A 276 1.22 16.62 -20.09
C ILE A 276 0.33 17.85 -19.91
N GLU A 277 0.94 19.01 -19.75
CA GLU A 277 0.25 20.33 -19.66
C GLU A 277 -0.88 20.40 -18.61
N GLY A 278 -0.68 19.78 -17.44
CA GLY A 278 -1.69 19.76 -16.36
C GLY A 278 -2.81 18.74 -16.53
N ASN A 279 -2.77 17.92 -17.58
CA ASN A 279 -3.75 16.87 -17.79
C ASN A 279 -3.28 15.54 -17.16
N TYR A 280 -3.98 15.11 -16.11
CA TYR A 280 -3.72 13.86 -15.37
C TYR A 280 -4.49 12.65 -15.94
N ALA A 281 -5.09 12.79 -17.12
CA ALA A 281 -6.02 11.79 -17.65
C ALA A 281 -5.34 10.52 -18.16
N SER A 282 -4.04 10.56 -18.50
CA SER A 282 -3.36 9.41 -19.12
C SER A 282 -3.40 8.15 -18.23
N GLY A 283 -3.11 8.30 -16.94
CA GLY A 283 -3.18 7.18 -16.00
C GLY A 283 -4.59 6.64 -15.78
N ALA A 284 -5.61 7.52 -15.79
CA ALA A 284 -7.01 7.11 -15.67
C ALA A 284 -7.48 6.32 -16.91
N GLU A 285 -7.07 6.73 -18.09
CA GLU A 285 -7.36 6.01 -19.34
C GLU A 285 -6.67 4.66 -19.39
N GLU A 286 -5.40 4.61 -19.00
CA GLU A 286 -4.66 3.35 -18.92
C GLU A 286 -5.33 2.37 -17.95
N LEU A 287 -5.80 2.86 -16.79
CA LEU A 287 -6.54 2.06 -15.83
C LEU A 287 -7.88 1.55 -16.39
N ARG A 288 -8.64 2.38 -17.12
CA ARG A 288 -9.87 1.92 -17.79
C ARG A 288 -9.59 0.78 -18.78
N ARG A 289 -8.47 0.85 -19.52
CA ARG A 289 -8.09 -0.21 -20.47
C ARG A 289 -7.72 -1.55 -19.81
N LEU A 290 -7.33 -1.55 -18.53
CA LEU A 290 -7.06 -2.78 -17.78
C LEU A 290 -8.36 -3.54 -17.46
N ILE A 291 -9.50 -2.84 -17.42
CA ILE A 291 -10.79 -3.43 -17.08
C ILE A 291 -11.45 -3.97 -18.34
N ALA A 292 -11.80 -5.25 -18.31
CA ALA A 292 -12.62 -5.86 -19.34
C ALA A 292 -14.10 -5.73 -18.92
N THR A 293 -14.91 -5.03 -19.75
CA THR A 293 -16.35 -5.03 -19.55
C THR A 293 -16.96 -6.35 -20.02
N ALA A 294 -18.09 -6.75 -19.42
CA ALA A 294 -18.78 -8.00 -19.74
C ALA A 294 -19.15 -8.14 -21.23
N ASP A 295 -19.25 -7.02 -21.96
CA ASP A 295 -19.59 -6.96 -23.39
C ASP A 295 -18.38 -6.99 -24.35
N GLY A 296 -17.17 -7.24 -23.82
CA GLY A 296 -15.95 -7.27 -24.64
C GLY A 296 -15.53 -5.86 -25.17
N LYS A 297 -16.24 -4.80 -24.80
CA LYS A 297 -15.89 -3.42 -25.11
C LYS A 297 -15.00 -2.88 -23.99
N ASN A 298 -13.84 -2.33 -24.34
CA ASN A 298 -13.03 -1.61 -23.39
C ASN A 298 -13.84 -0.43 -22.84
N ALA A 299 -13.83 -0.20 -21.52
CA ALA A 299 -14.51 0.91 -20.85
C ALA A 299 -13.94 2.31 -21.22
N GLY A 300 -13.40 2.46 -22.41
CA GLY A 300 -12.70 3.65 -22.89
C GLY A 300 -12.90 4.00 -24.36
N ALA A 301 -13.91 3.44 -25.04
CA ALA A 301 -14.28 3.90 -26.38
C ALA A 301 -15.43 4.91 -26.26
N ASP A 302 -15.10 6.19 -26.10
CA ASP A 302 -16.05 7.26 -26.43
C ASP A 302 -16.23 7.28 -27.96
N PRO A 303 -17.45 7.39 -28.48
CA PRO A 303 -17.67 7.63 -29.89
C PRO A 303 -17.22 9.06 -30.26
N VAL A 304 -16.57 9.16 -31.39
CA VAL A 304 -16.12 10.39 -32.07
C VAL A 304 -17.22 11.47 -32.13
#